data_cdca09b4f23c698d55a2d4cba81ade33
#
_entry.id   cdca09b4f23c698d55a2d4cba81ade33
#
_cell.length_a   1.000
_cell.length_b   1.000
_cell.length_c   1.000
_cell.angle_alpha   90.00
_cell.angle_beta   90.00
_cell.angle_gamma   90.00
#
_symmetry.space_group_name_H-M   'P 1'
#
loop_
_entity.id
_entity.type
_entity.pdbx_description
1 polymer ?
#
loop_
_entity_poly.entity_id
_entity_poly.type
_entity_poly.pdbx_seq_one_letter_code
_entity_poly.pdbx_strand_id
1 'polypeptide(L)'
;MYINGKRILFNGVNRHEFDSEMGRAINKEVMEKDIKIMKQFNVNALRTSHYPNNPYMYDLCDKYGLYVIDEVNLETHGTWKYGQKEEEGALPGSKLEWTDAVLARCKSMFERDKNHPSIIIWSLGNESFGGENFRKMYRFFKDNDKSRIVHYEGIFHHRMYEDVSEIESQMYTRPWEIEEYAKNNPKKPHIMCEYTHSMGNSNGNLDAYYKLFRKYDVLQGGFVWDFKDQAILKKEGDISYLAYGGDFGDFPNDYDFSGNGLVFANGEVTPKFYEIKYWYADVLFEDVKEGLVKIKNDYLFNNLNRYDIFITTTKNGEFVDEKCVTIDLEPGQTYELEYDVVQKRYKGEEYIVTFTVKEKNETMYAPKGHEVKHHQVVLKQNTLKIEREENTNKVNINEEDKLITLFTEKVKVSLSKESGLLAQYIVNGENILKEESRPYFWRASTNNDRGFKNEIDAVSWRNPNMHLVNIKIENYINVITIKKIYIFNFIIIRNFFKITI
;
A
#
# COMPACT_ATOMS: atom_id res chain seq x y z
N MET A 1 13.50 14.85 11.82
CA MET A 1 14.60 15.16 10.87
C MET A 1 14.24 16.37 10.05
N TYR A 2 15.20 17.26 9.78
CA TYR A 2 14.96 18.53 9.08
C TYR A 2 16.02 18.74 8.00
N ILE A 3 15.60 19.27 6.86
CA ILE A 3 16.50 19.69 5.76
C ILE A 3 16.19 21.17 5.47
N ASN A 4 17.23 22.01 5.50
CA ASN A 4 17.10 23.46 5.34
C ASN A 4 16.01 24.09 6.25
N GLY A 5 15.93 23.62 7.49
CA GLY A 5 14.95 24.09 8.47
C GLY A 5 13.53 23.59 8.30
N LYS A 6 13.25 22.74 7.31
CA LYS A 6 11.93 22.12 7.08
C LYS A 6 11.94 20.66 7.48
N ARG A 7 10.88 20.21 8.19
CA ARG A 7 10.70 18.80 8.53
C ARG A 7 10.48 18.00 7.26
N ILE A 8 11.26 16.96 7.06
CA ILE A 8 11.10 16.05 5.92
C ILE A 8 10.14 14.90 6.24
N LEU A 9 9.32 14.52 5.25
CA LEU A 9 8.58 13.27 5.22
C LEU A 9 9.06 12.46 4.01
N PHE A 10 9.57 11.25 4.25
CA PHE A 10 10.04 10.38 3.18
C PHE A 10 8.87 9.67 2.50
N ASN A 11 8.61 10.06 1.27
CA ASN A 11 7.76 9.38 0.31
C ASN A 11 8.67 8.49 -0.54
N GLY A 12 9.19 7.41 0.07
CA GLY A 12 10.32 6.67 -0.44
C GLY A 12 9.97 5.34 -1.11
N VAL A 13 10.93 4.84 -1.89
CA VAL A 13 10.93 3.48 -2.43
C VAL A 13 12.29 2.83 -2.22
N ASN A 14 12.31 1.52 -2.02
CA ASN A 14 13.51 0.70 -2.13
C ASN A 14 13.72 0.36 -3.60
N ARG A 15 14.96 0.29 -4.07
CA ARG A 15 15.26 -0.01 -5.45
C ARG A 15 16.44 -0.94 -5.61
N HIS A 16 16.20 -2.07 -6.24
CA HIS A 16 17.25 -2.87 -6.85
C HIS A 16 17.65 -2.33 -8.22
N GLU A 17 18.93 -2.45 -8.58
CA GLU A 17 19.37 -2.20 -9.96
C GLU A 17 19.01 -3.42 -10.79
N PHE A 18 17.96 -3.30 -11.62
CA PHE A 18 17.45 -4.42 -12.40
C PHE A 18 16.77 -3.97 -13.70
N ASP A 19 16.94 -4.78 -14.73
CA ASP A 19 16.27 -4.66 -16.02
C ASP A 19 15.89 -6.05 -16.55
N SER A 20 14.74 -6.18 -17.19
CA SER A 20 14.23 -7.47 -17.65
C SER A 20 15.07 -8.18 -18.71
N GLU A 21 15.84 -7.44 -19.48
CA GLU A 21 16.69 -8.00 -20.54
C GLU A 21 18.15 -8.17 -20.12
N MET A 22 18.64 -7.26 -19.28
CA MET A 22 20.05 -7.18 -18.88
C MET A 22 20.31 -7.67 -17.45
N GLY A 23 19.26 -8.01 -16.69
CA GLY A 23 19.38 -8.38 -15.28
C GLY A 23 19.95 -7.22 -14.47
N ARG A 24 21.07 -7.44 -13.79
CA ARG A 24 21.71 -6.44 -12.93
C ARG A 24 22.70 -5.51 -13.65
N ALA A 25 22.93 -5.71 -14.96
CA ALA A 25 23.80 -4.89 -15.80
C ALA A 25 23.00 -3.77 -16.48
N ILE A 26 22.48 -2.84 -15.68
CA ILE A 26 21.61 -1.75 -16.18
C ILE A 26 22.39 -0.65 -16.89
N ASN A 27 21.74 0.06 -17.81
CA ASN A 27 22.27 1.20 -18.53
C ASN A 27 21.70 2.54 -18.04
N LYS A 28 22.21 3.64 -18.58
CA LYS A 28 21.81 5.01 -18.22
C LYS A 28 20.35 5.32 -18.54
N GLU A 29 19.85 4.79 -19.65
CA GLU A 29 18.49 4.99 -20.12
C GLU A 29 17.48 4.38 -19.17
N VAL A 30 17.75 3.16 -18.68
CA VAL A 30 16.92 2.48 -17.66
C VAL A 30 16.92 3.28 -16.36
N MET A 31 18.08 3.73 -15.88
CA MET A 31 18.20 4.52 -14.65
C MET A 31 17.42 5.85 -14.75
N GLU A 32 17.56 6.57 -15.87
CA GLU A 32 16.84 7.83 -16.04
C GLU A 32 15.33 7.63 -16.18
N LYS A 33 14.89 6.56 -16.84
CA LYS A 33 13.47 6.15 -16.91
C LYS A 33 12.92 5.88 -15.51
N ASP A 34 13.64 5.13 -14.68
CA ASP A 34 13.23 4.81 -13.31
C ASP A 34 13.03 6.09 -12.49
N ILE A 35 13.99 7.02 -12.52
CA ILE A 35 13.91 8.31 -11.80
C ILE A 35 12.71 9.14 -12.30
N LYS A 36 12.49 9.23 -13.61
CA LYS A 36 11.34 9.96 -14.16
C LYS A 36 10.01 9.38 -13.68
N ILE A 37 9.88 8.05 -13.68
CA ILE A 37 8.67 7.37 -13.17
C ILE A 37 8.50 7.68 -11.68
N MET A 38 9.55 7.58 -10.86
CA MET A 38 9.49 7.92 -9.44
C MET A 38 8.95 9.35 -9.24
N LYS A 39 9.49 10.33 -9.96
CA LYS A 39 9.04 11.73 -9.87
C LYS A 39 7.60 11.92 -10.33
N GLN A 40 7.16 11.24 -11.39
CA GLN A 40 5.76 11.27 -11.87
C GLN A 40 4.77 10.68 -10.86
N PHE A 41 5.25 9.83 -9.96
CA PHE A 41 4.47 9.19 -8.91
C PHE A 41 4.72 9.76 -7.51
N ASN A 42 5.21 11.01 -7.43
CA ASN A 42 5.39 11.77 -6.20
C ASN A 42 6.42 11.18 -5.22
N VAL A 43 7.27 10.27 -5.67
CA VAL A 43 8.39 9.76 -4.87
C VAL A 43 9.41 10.86 -4.67
N ASN A 44 9.87 11.06 -3.44
CA ASN A 44 10.88 12.05 -3.08
C ASN A 44 12.17 11.44 -2.50
N ALA A 45 12.17 10.14 -2.24
CA ALA A 45 13.30 9.47 -1.61
C ALA A 45 13.55 8.07 -2.19
N LEU A 46 14.82 7.67 -2.18
CA LEU A 46 15.31 6.37 -2.64
C LEU A 46 16.20 5.73 -1.58
N ARG A 47 15.99 4.45 -1.24
CA ARG A 47 16.98 3.62 -0.54
C ARG A 47 17.63 2.69 -1.53
N THR A 48 18.96 2.69 -1.57
CA THR A 48 19.75 1.83 -2.47
C THR A 48 19.86 0.42 -1.89
N SER A 49 18.78 -0.32 -1.90
CA SER A 49 18.67 -1.66 -1.33
C SER A 49 19.36 -2.71 -2.21
N HIS A 50 20.33 -3.50 -1.74
CA HIS A 50 21.03 -3.39 -0.44
C HIS A 50 22.52 -3.27 -0.74
N TYR A 51 22.88 -2.26 -1.52
CA TYR A 51 24.24 -2.00 -2.00
C TYR A 51 24.34 -0.61 -2.67
N PRO A 52 25.52 0.01 -2.69
CA PRO A 52 25.73 1.26 -3.42
C PRO A 52 25.40 1.06 -4.91
N ASN A 53 24.56 1.95 -5.45
CA ASN A 53 24.15 1.89 -6.85
C ASN A 53 25.25 2.35 -7.82
N ASN A 54 24.99 2.24 -9.13
CA ASN A 54 25.83 2.83 -10.17
C ASN A 54 25.98 4.34 -9.90
N PRO A 55 27.20 4.92 -10.00
CA PRO A 55 27.44 6.35 -9.74
C PRO A 55 26.49 7.29 -10.50
N TYR A 56 26.12 6.96 -11.72
CA TYR A 56 25.19 7.76 -12.52
C TYR A 56 23.79 7.88 -11.86
N MET A 57 23.37 6.92 -11.03
CA MET A 57 22.12 7.02 -10.29
C MET A 57 22.13 8.19 -9.32
N TYR A 58 23.25 8.45 -8.64
CA TYR A 58 23.38 9.59 -7.73
C TYR A 58 23.40 10.92 -8.48
N ASP A 59 24.08 10.99 -9.66
CA ASP A 59 23.99 12.17 -10.56
C ASP A 59 22.53 12.47 -10.92
N LEU A 60 21.73 11.43 -11.18
CA LEU A 60 20.32 11.58 -11.47
C LEU A 60 19.52 12.02 -10.24
N CYS A 61 19.80 11.45 -9.06
CA CYS A 61 19.15 11.89 -7.82
C CYS A 61 19.45 13.36 -7.50
N ASP A 62 20.69 13.80 -7.70
CA ASP A 62 21.10 15.21 -7.57
C ASP A 62 20.35 16.11 -8.55
N LYS A 63 20.27 15.69 -9.82
CA LYS A 63 19.61 16.42 -10.91
C LYS A 63 18.10 16.55 -10.73
N TYR A 64 17.43 15.46 -10.38
CA TYR A 64 15.96 15.37 -10.31
C TYR A 64 15.41 15.67 -8.90
N GLY A 65 16.27 15.79 -7.90
CA GLY A 65 15.91 16.14 -6.52
C GLY A 65 15.22 14.95 -5.81
N LEU A 66 15.93 13.85 -5.62
CA LEU A 66 15.55 12.74 -4.76
C LEU A 66 16.49 12.68 -3.55
N TYR A 67 15.96 12.48 -2.37
CA TYR A 67 16.75 12.16 -1.19
C TYR A 67 17.20 10.71 -1.22
N VAL A 68 18.45 10.44 -0.81
CA VAL A 68 19.02 9.09 -0.90
C VAL A 68 19.47 8.60 0.48
N ILE A 69 19.06 7.37 0.80
CA ILE A 69 19.72 6.54 1.80
C ILE A 69 20.68 5.65 1.02
N ASP A 70 21.99 5.91 1.15
CA ASP A 70 23.02 5.11 0.50
C ASP A 70 23.46 3.98 1.43
N GLU A 71 23.38 2.74 0.94
CA GLU A 71 23.53 1.56 1.79
C GLU A 71 24.76 0.73 1.47
N VAL A 72 25.51 0.42 2.52
CA VAL A 72 26.67 -0.47 2.44
C VAL A 72 26.23 -1.86 1.97
N ASN A 73 26.99 -2.45 1.04
CA ASN A 73 26.75 -3.82 0.60
C ASN A 73 27.04 -4.83 1.73
N LEU A 74 26.08 -5.00 2.62
CA LEU A 74 26.13 -5.92 3.74
C LEU A 74 24.73 -6.46 4.01
N GLU A 75 24.54 -7.74 3.75
CA GLU A 75 23.33 -8.49 4.08
C GLU A 75 23.69 -9.94 4.38
N THR A 76 23.24 -10.46 5.52
CA THR A 76 23.62 -11.79 6.01
C THR A 76 22.46 -12.51 6.71
N HIS A 77 21.21 -12.25 6.28
CA HIS A 77 19.98 -12.75 6.90
C HIS A 77 19.98 -14.28 7.12
N GLY A 78 20.59 -15.05 6.22
CA GLY A 78 20.71 -16.51 6.35
C GLY A 78 21.55 -16.99 7.52
N THR A 79 22.23 -16.11 8.28
CA THR A 79 23.13 -16.45 9.39
C THR A 79 22.52 -16.25 10.77
N TRP A 80 21.30 -15.73 10.87
CA TRP A 80 20.60 -15.48 12.12
C TRP A 80 19.10 -15.76 11.99
N LYS A 81 18.36 -15.71 13.10
CA LYS A 81 16.91 -16.01 13.12
C LYS A 81 16.14 -14.93 13.90
N TYR A 82 14.92 -14.63 13.47
CA TYR A 82 14.01 -13.75 14.21
C TYR A 82 13.79 -14.26 15.65
N GLY A 83 13.90 -13.33 16.61
CA GLY A 83 13.80 -13.64 18.04
C GLY A 83 15.11 -14.13 18.68
N GLN A 84 16.21 -14.26 17.93
CA GLN A 84 17.55 -14.51 18.43
C GLN A 84 17.96 -13.38 19.40
N LYS A 85 18.64 -13.72 20.49
CA LYS A 85 19.08 -12.76 21.52
C LYS A 85 20.59 -12.52 21.51
N GLU A 86 21.35 -13.50 21.11
CA GLU A 86 22.82 -13.51 21.15
C GLU A 86 23.39 -13.55 19.73
N GLU A 87 24.64 -13.13 19.55
CA GLU A 87 25.29 -13.06 18.24
C GLU A 87 25.67 -14.45 17.67
N GLU A 88 25.40 -15.54 18.37
CA GLU A 88 25.81 -16.89 17.94
C GLU A 88 25.32 -17.17 16.51
N GLY A 89 26.27 -17.47 15.62
CA GLY A 89 26.02 -17.73 14.20
C GLY A 89 25.92 -16.48 13.33
N ALA A 90 25.52 -15.32 13.88
CA ALA A 90 25.35 -14.11 13.11
C ALA A 90 26.66 -13.59 12.50
N LEU A 91 26.58 -13.12 11.25
CA LEU A 91 27.67 -12.47 10.53
C LEU A 91 27.25 -11.01 10.19
N PRO A 92 28.20 -10.05 10.18
CA PRO A 92 29.58 -10.16 10.63
C PRO A 92 29.71 -10.19 12.15
N GLY A 93 28.65 -9.87 12.93
CA GLY A 93 28.62 -9.85 14.36
C GLY A 93 29.82 -9.08 14.97
N SER A 94 30.42 -9.64 16.01
CA SER A 94 31.65 -9.12 16.62
C SER A 94 32.93 -9.85 16.16
N LYS A 95 32.82 -10.66 15.09
CA LYS A 95 33.94 -11.51 14.60
C LYS A 95 34.99 -10.66 13.91
N LEU A 96 36.23 -10.75 14.43
CA LEU A 96 37.36 -9.92 13.99
C LEU A 96 37.76 -10.15 12.55
N GLU A 97 37.63 -11.38 12.06
CA GLU A 97 37.94 -11.77 10.66
C GLU A 97 37.08 -11.05 9.62
N TRP A 98 35.94 -10.50 10.02
CA TRP A 98 35.06 -9.72 9.12
C TRP A 98 35.30 -8.22 9.17
N THR A 99 36.03 -7.72 10.18
CA THR A 99 36.20 -6.28 10.43
C THR A 99 36.73 -5.53 9.21
N ASP A 100 37.83 -6.02 8.63
CA ASP A 100 38.45 -5.33 7.48
C ASP A 100 37.55 -5.35 6.24
N ALA A 101 36.80 -6.43 6.03
CA ALA A 101 35.87 -6.56 4.91
C ALA A 101 34.74 -5.55 5.00
N VAL A 102 34.07 -5.38 6.16
CA VAL A 102 32.97 -4.43 6.32
C VAL A 102 33.46 -2.98 6.29
N LEU A 103 34.62 -2.68 6.88
CA LEU A 103 35.21 -1.34 6.84
C LEU A 103 35.66 -0.95 5.42
N ALA A 104 36.20 -1.89 4.64
CA ALA A 104 36.56 -1.66 3.25
C ALA A 104 35.33 -1.29 2.41
N ARG A 105 34.15 -1.93 2.64
CA ARG A 105 32.89 -1.58 1.99
C ARG A 105 32.40 -0.17 2.37
N CYS A 106 32.43 0.17 3.67
CA CYS A 106 32.10 1.52 4.13
C CYS A 106 33.00 2.57 3.46
N LYS A 107 34.31 2.33 3.48
CA LYS A 107 35.29 3.26 2.89
C LYS A 107 35.07 3.43 1.38
N SER A 108 34.88 2.34 0.65
CA SER A 108 34.67 2.38 -0.80
C SER A 108 33.42 3.15 -1.17
N MET A 109 32.29 2.93 -0.49
CA MET A 109 31.06 3.67 -0.67
C MET A 109 31.26 5.14 -0.34
N PHE A 110 31.75 5.44 0.85
CA PHE A 110 31.95 6.82 1.31
C PHE A 110 32.86 7.63 0.39
N GLU A 111 34.04 7.12 0.04
CA GLU A 111 35.01 7.85 -0.79
C GLU A 111 34.50 8.12 -2.19
N ARG A 112 33.67 7.21 -2.72
CA ARG A 112 33.05 7.37 -4.04
C ARG A 112 31.91 8.39 -4.01
N ASP A 113 31.02 8.33 -2.97
CA ASP A 113 29.70 8.93 -3.05
C ASP A 113 29.51 10.17 -2.16
N LYS A 114 30.47 10.49 -1.27
CA LYS A 114 30.38 11.59 -0.28
C LYS A 114 30.06 12.97 -0.85
N ASN A 115 30.34 13.21 -2.14
CA ASN A 115 30.11 14.51 -2.78
C ASN A 115 28.72 14.69 -3.38
N HIS A 116 27.86 13.68 -3.32
CA HIS A 116 26.47 13.77 -3.80
C HIS A 116 25.57 14.43 -2.74
N PRO A 117 24.98 15.61 -3.02
CA PRO A 117 24.11 16.30 -2.07
C PRO A 117 22.77 15.59 -1.85
N SER A 118 22.34 14.74 -2.78
CA SER A 118 21.15 13.89 -2.63
C SER A 118 21.26 12.87 -1.50
N ILE A 119 22.48 12.39 -1.21
CA ILE A 119 22.71 11.45 -0.11
C ILE A 119 22.60 12.20 1.22
N ILE A 120 21.63 11.82 2.02
CA ILE A 120 21.34 12.46 3.31
C ILE A 120 21.47 11.51 4.50
N ILE A 121 21.56 10.22 4.25
CA ILE A 121 21.70 9.16 5.24
C ILE A 121 22.70 8.12 4.72
N TRP A 122 23.64 7.70 5.58
CA TRP A 122 24.49 6.54 5.39
C TRP A 122 23.88 5.33 6.10
N SER A 123 23.63 4.24 5.38
CA SER A 123 23.10 2.99 5.97
C SER A 123 24.18 1.94 6.07
N LEU A 124 24.25 1.26 7.21
CA LEU A 124 25.30 0.25 7.50
C LEU A 124 25.03 -1.09 6.81
N GLY A 125 23.87 -1.30 6.25
CA GLY A 125 23.48 -2.54 5.58
C GLY A 125 22.07 -2.97 5.92
N ASN A 126 21.76 -4.21 5.59
CA ASN A 126 20.44 -4.82 5.72
C ASN A 126 20.52 -6.16 6.46
N GLU A 127 19.51 -6.45 7.29
CA GLU A 127 19.19 -7.76 7.89
C GLU A 127 20.42 -8.60 8.32
N SER A 128 21.35 -7.98 9.06
CA SER A 128 22.60 -8.60 9.49
C SER A 128 22.77 -8.63 11.01
N PHE A 129 21.65 -8.65 11.74
CA PHE A 129 21.54 -8.71 13.20
C PHE A 129 22.22 -7.52 13.89
N GLY A 130 23.39 -7.73 14.55
CA GLY A 130 24.16 -6.69 15.21
C GLY A 130 25.52 -7.21 15.64
N GLY A 131 26.34 -6.37 16.26
CA GLY A 131 27.67 -6.74 16.72
C GLY A 131 28.66 -5.58 16.71
N GLU A 132 29.87 -5.79 17.28
CA GLU A 132 30.90 -4.74 17.40
C GLU A 132 31.39 -4.23 16.03
N ASN A 133 31.27 -5.04 14.98
CA ASN A 133 31.59 -4.57 13.62
C ASN A 133 30.70 -3.41 13.18
N PHE A 134 29.42 -3.40 13.56
CA PHE A 134 28.53 -2.26 13.27
C PHE A 134 28.92 -0.99 14.02
N ARG A 135 29.43 -1.09 15.27
CA ARG A 135 30.01 0.07 16.00
C ARG A 135 31.24 0.64 15.30
N LYS A 136 32.09 -0.22 14.73
CA LYS A 136 33.27 0.22 13.97
C LYS A 136 32.84 0.91 12.68
N MET A 137 31.83 0.37 11.95
CA MET A 137 31.26 0.99 10.75
C MET A 137 30.61 2.35 11.08
N TYR A 138 29.81 2.42 12.16
CA TYR A 138 29.21 3.67 12.63
C TYR A 138 30.25 4.74 12.93
N ARG A 139 31.30 4.39 13.70
CA ARG A 139 32.40 5.30 14.02
C ARG A 139 33.10 5.78 12.75
N PHE A 140 33.35 4.89 11.80
CA PHE A 140 33.95 5.27 10.51
C PHE A 140 33.17 6.40 9.84
N PHE A 141 31.84 6.29 9.71
CA PHE A 141 31.03 7.34 9.09
C PHE A 141 31.03 8.61 9.94
N LYS A 142 30.84 8.54 11.24
CA LYS A 142 30.78 9.74 12.11
C LYS A 142 32.12 10.46 12.23
N ASP A 143 33.26 9.77 12.13
CA ASP A 143 34.59 10.36 12.13
C ASP A 143 34.89 11.12 10.81
N ASN A 144 34.30 10.66 9.68
CA ASN A 144 34.55 11.22 8.35
C ASN A 144 33.44 12.16 7.89
N ASP A 145 32.19 12.04 8.38
CA ASP A 145 31.07 12.90 8.02
C ASP A 145 30.15 13.19 9.23
N LYS A 146 30.25 14.42 9.73
CA LYS A 146 29.40 14.89 10.84
C LYS A 146 28.07 15.49 10.37
N SER A 147 27.89 15.67 9.08
CA SER A 147 26.73 16.34 8.50
C SER A 147 25.56 15.40 8.25
N ARG A 148 25.85 14.13 7.92
CA ARG A 148 24.84 13.12 7.63
C ARG A 148 24.65 12.19 8.81
N ILE A 149 23.43 11.68 8.96
CA ILE A 149 23.12 10.69 9.99
C ILE A 149 23.42 9.28 9.49
N VAL A 150 23.62 8.37 10.46
CA VAL A 150 23.83 6.96 10.18
C VAL A 150 22.59 6.16 10.57
N HIS A 151 22.23 5.23 9.73
CA HIS A 151 21.07 4.37 9.82
C HIS A 151 21.48 2.90 9.86
N TYR A 152 20.77 2.11 10.65
CA TYR A 152 20.80 0.66 10.60
C TYR A 152 19.52 0.07 11.24
N GLU A 153 18.78 -0.76 10.50
CA GLU A 153 17.52 -1.34 10.97
C GLU A 153 17.73 -2.50 11.98
N GLY A 154 18.84 -3.23 11.87
CA GLY A 154 19.12 -4.38 12.74
C GLY A 154 19.18 -4.06 14.23
N ILE A 155 19.24 -2.78 14.61
CA ILE A 155 19.11 -2.34 16.01
C ILE A 155 17.77 -2.77 16.63
N PHE A 156 16.75 -2.98 15.83
CA PHE A 156 15.45 -3.47 16.30
C PHE A 156 15.55 -4.91 16.83
N HIS A 157 16.37 -5.72 16.20
CA HIS A 157 16.57 -7.12 16.57
C HIS A 157 17.61 -7.32 17.67
N HIS A 158 18.61 -6.43 17.73
CA HIS A 158 19.70 -6.52 18.71
C HIS A 158 19.95 -5.20 19.44
N ARG A 159 19.16 -4.93 20.45
CA ARG A 159 19.12 -3.65 21.19
C ARG A 159 20.42 -3.29 21.92
N MET A 160 21.31 -4.25 22.18
CA MET A 160 22.64 -3.97 22.73
C MET A 160 23.46 -3.03 21.84
N TYR A 161 23.17 -2.99 20.55
CA TYR A 161 23.82 -2.15 19.54
C TYR A 161 22.91 -1.04 19.00
N GLU A 162 21.91 -0.60 19.78
CA GLU A 162 21.01 0.49 19.34
C GLU A 162 21.74 1.82 19.12
N ASP A 163 22.95 1.97 19.66
CA ASP A 163 23.80 3.15 19.51
C ASP A 163 24.41 3.31 18.12
N VAL A 164 24.33 2.31 17.24
CA VAL A 164 24.88 2.38 15.87
C VAL A 164 23.96 3.01 14.85
N SER A 165 22.77 3.44 15.25
CA SER A 165 21.82 4.16 14.39
C SER A 165 21.27 5.39 15.11
N GLU A 166 21.22 6.52 14.41
CA GLU A 166 20.63 7.76 14.92
C GLU A 166 19.13 7.84 14.67
N ILE A 167 18.58 6.88 13.94
CA ILE A 167 17.17 6.71 13.60
C ILE A 167 16.69 5.35 14.12
N GLU A 168 15.48 5.30 14.68
CA GLU A 168 14.76 4.04 14.85
C GLU A 168 14.24 3.62 13.49
N SER A 169 14.53 2.40 13.08
CA SER A 169 14.15 1.88 11.77
C SER A 169 13.58 0.48 11.90
N GLN A 170 12.50 0.24 11.22
CA GLN A 170 11.79 -1.05 11.28
C GLN A 170 11.26 -1.43 9.90
N MET A 171 11.00 -2.72 9.72
CA MET A 171 10.40 -3.27 8.52
C MET A 171 8.98 -3.77 8.81
N TYR A 172 8.04 -3.46 7.93
CA TYR A 172 6.67 -4.00 7.91
C TYR A 172 5.89 -3.86 9.23
N THR A 173 6.30 -2.93 10.10
CA THR A 173 5.64 -2.65 11.37
C THR A 173 4.25 -2.10 11.12
N ARG A 174 3.28 -2.59 11.88
CA ARG A 174 1.87 -2.25 11.68
C ARG A 174 1.55 -0.82 12.16
N PRO A 175 0.54 -0.13 11.59
CA PRO A 175 0.22 1.25 11.96
C PRO A 175 0.05 1.48 13.47
N TRP A 176 -0.61 0.57 14.18
CA TRP A 176 -0.81 0.73 15.64
C TRP A 176 0.47 0.56 16.45
N GLU A 177 1.43 -0.22 15.99
CA GLU A 177 2.73 -0.41 16.66
C GLU A 177 3.61 0.83 16.50
N ILE A 178 3.64 1.46 15.30
CA ILE A 178 4.35 2.73 15.11
C ILE A 178 3.66 3.89 15.84
N GLU A 179 2.32 3.85 15.98
CA GLU A 179 1.60 4.83 16.82
C GLU A 179 1.96 4.67 18.29
N GLU A 180 2.09 3.44 18.79
CA GLU A 180 2.54 3.16 20.15
C GLU A 180 3.96 3.71 20.37
N TYR A 181 4.88 3.45 19.42
CA TYR A 181 6.22 4.04 19.47
C TYR A 181 6.16 5.57 19.58
N ALA A 182 5.38 6.23 18.74
CA ALA A 182 5.28 7.68 18.71
C ALA A 182 4.68 8.29 19.99
N LYS A 183 3.75 7.58 20.64
CA LYS A 183 3.11 8.00 21.91
C LYS A 183 4.03 7.90 23.13
N ASN A 184 5.04 7.05 23.07
CA ASN A 184 5.93 6.79 24.22
C ASN A 184 7.10 7.80 24.32
N ASN A 185 6.98 8.97 23.70
CA ASN A 185 7.97 10.05 23.71
C ASN A 185 9.40 9.56 23.37
N PRO A 186 9.58 8.94 22.19
CA PRO A 186 10.84 8.33 21.81
C PRO A 186 11.93 9.37 21.57
N LYS A 187 13.19 8.98 21.80
CA LYS A 187 14.35 9.86 21.60
C LYS A 187 14.82 9.96 20.15
N LYS A 188 14.55 8.91 19.35
CA LYS A 188 14.97 8.84 17.94
C LYS A 188 13.79 9.09 17.01
N PRO A 189 13.98 9.79 15.88
CA PRO A 189 12.99 9.76 14.80
C PRO A 189 12.84 8.34 14.26
N HIS A 190 11.67 8.04 13.72
CA HIS A 190 11.35 6.71 13.20
C HIS A 190 11.14 6.76 11.68
N ILE A 191 11.70 5.78 10.97
CA ILE A 191 11.39 5.49 9.57
C ILE A 191 10.97 4.03 9.40
N MET A 192 10.14 3.76 8.40
CA MET A 192 9.91 2.43 7.87
C MET A 192 10.89 2.21 6.71
N CYS A 193 12.05 1.58 6.96
CA CYS A 193 13.00 1.35 5.87
C CYS A 193 12.44 0.41 4.80
N GLU A 194 11.48 -0.44 5.18
CA GLU A 194 10.65 -1.22 4.28
C GLU A 194 9.22 -1.29 4.80
N TYR A 195 8.24 -1.04 3.95
CA TYR A 195 6.82 -1.21 4.30
C TYR A 195 5.96 -1.49 3.07
N THR A 196 4.70 -1.87 3.31
CA THR A 196 3.70 -2.14 2.27
C THR A 196 4.24 -3.03 1.14
N HIS A 197 4.75 -4.23 1.51
CA HIS A 197 5.32 -5.19 0.57
C HIS A 197 4.43 -5.37 -0.68
N SER A 198 4.93 -4.92 -1.84
CA SER A 198 4.13 -4.72 -3.06
C SER A 198 4.00 -5.97 -3.92
N MET A 199 4.23 -7.15 -3.38
CA MET A 199 4.17 -8.41 -4.12
C MET A 199 2.78 -8.70 -4.66
N GLY A 200 2.66 -8.90 -5.97
CA GLY A 200 1.41 -9.24 -6.64
C GLY A 200 0.29 -8.21 -6.41
N ASN A 201 -0.90 -8.67 -6.05
CA ASN A 201 -2.05 -7.82 -5.75
C ASN A 201 -2.09 -7.45 -4.26
N SER A 202 -1.26 -6.51 -3.85
CA SER A 202 -1.10 -6.05 -2.47
C SER A 202 -0.97 -4.53 -2.39
N ASN A 203 -0.38 -3.98 -1.33
CA ASN A 203 -0.09 -2.57 -1.15
C ASN A 203 -1.29 -1.71 -0.68
N GLY A 204 -2.15 -2.27 0.16
CA GLY A 204 -3.26 -1.54 0.77
C GLY A 204 -2.93 -0.87 2.10
N ASN A 205 -3.92 -0.18 2.67
CA ASN A 205 -3.88 0.45 4.00
C ASN A 205 -2.88 1.60 4.16
N LEU A 206 -2.50 2.25 3.07
CA LEU A 206 -1.59 3.41 3.10
C LEU A 206 -2.15 4.60 3.87
N ASP A 207 -3.46 4.78 3.86
CA ASP A 207 -4.14 5.84 4.61
C ASP A 207 -3.83 5.80 6.10
N ALA A 208 -3.76 4.61 6.69
CA ALA A 208 -3.45 4.44 8.10
C ALA A 208 -2.02 4.89 8.43
N TYR A 209 -1.04 4.58 7.57
CA TYR A 209 0.32 5.04 7.74
C TYR A 209 0.43 6.56 7.56
N TYR A 210 -0.15 7.10 6.48
CA TYR A 210 -0.03 8.53 6.18
C TYR A 210 -0.72 9.43 7.19
N LYS A 211 -1.85 9.01 7.76
CA LYS A 211 -2.49 9.69 8.88
C LYS A 211 -1.54 9.80 10.09
N LEU A 212 -0.79 8.75 10.38
CA LEU A 212 0.16 8.73 11.50
C LEU A 212 1.42 9.56 11.19
N PHE A 213 2.00 9.42 10.00
CA PHE A 213 3.19 10.19 9.59
C PHE A 213 2.96 11.70 9.64
N ARG A 214 1.73 12.16 9.33
CA ARG A 214 1.35 13.57 9.43
C ARG A 214 0.95 14.00 10.84
N LYS A 215 0.51 13.06 11.69
CA LYS A 215 0.07 13.33 13.06
C LYS A 215 1.23 13.48 14.04
N TYR A 216 2.29 12.69 13.87
CA TYR A 216 3.40 12.62 14.81
C TYR A 216 4.71 13.05 14.15
N ASP A 217 5.32 14.14 14.64
CA ASP A 217 6.55 14.70 14.07
C ASP A 217 7.76 13.77 14.15
N VAL A 218 7.75 12.82 15.07
CA VAL A 218 8.81 11.83 15.22
C VAL A 218 8.80 10.77 14.11
N LEU A 219 7.67 10.58 13.41
CA LEU A 219 7.54 9.65 12.29
C LEU A 219 7.95 10.35 10.99
N GLN A 220 8.98 9.83 10.30
CA GLN A 220 9.58 10.47 9.13
C GLN A 220 9.14 9.83 7.79
N GLY A 221 8.12 8.98 7.78
CA GLY A 221 7.66 8.28 6.57
C GLY A 221 8.33 6.93 6.37
N GLY A 222 8.44 6.50 5.11
CA GLY A 222 8.98 5.17 4.82
C GLY A 222 9.28 4.93 3.35
N PHE A 223 9.83 3.73 3.08
CA PHE A 223 10.27 3.27 1.77
C PHE A 223 9.52 2.00 1.39
N VAL A 224 8.70 2.06 0.36
CA VAL A 224 7.94 0.88 -0.14
C VAL A 224 8.90 -0.20 -0.62
N TRP A 225 8.64 -1.43 -0.27
CA TRP A 225 9.31 -2.60 -0.85
C TRP A 225 8.46 -3.18 -1.97
N ASP A 226 8.87 -3.15 -3.25
CA ASP A 226 9.96 -2.31 -3.75
C ASP A 226 9.53 -1.58 -5.04
N PHE A 227 10.44 -0.90 -5.69
CA PHE A 227 10.15 -0.10 -6.87
C PHE A 227 9.90 -0.94 -8.12
N LYS A 228 10.74 -1.97 -8.39
CA LYS A 228 10.71 -2.70 -9.66
C LYS A 228 10.83 -4.20 -9.46
N ASP A 229 9.98 -4.98 -10.16
CA ASP A 229 10.12 -6.43 -10.24
C ASP A 229 11.51 -6.85 -10.77
N GLN A 230 12.05 -7.95 -10.24
CA GLN A 230 13.31 -8.54 -10.68
C GLN A 230 13.05 -9.78 -11.57
N ALA A 231 12.15 -9.66 -12.54
CA ALA A 231 11.81 -10.71 -13.48
C ALA A 231 12.59 -10.57 -14.79
N ILE A 232 13.05 -11.69 -15.33
CA ILE A 232 13.82 -11.74 -16.59
C ILE A 232 12.88 -12.04 -17.76
N LEU A 233 13.03 -11.33 -18.86
CA LEU A 233 12.26 -11.57 -20.08
C LEU A 233 12.68 -12.92 -20.70
N LYS A 234 11.77 -13.88 -20.72
CA LYS A 234 11.95 -15.18 -21.35
C LYS A 234 11.22 -15.22 -22.68
N LYS A 235 11.86 -15.83 -23.70
CA LYS A 235 11.30 -16.02 -25.03
C LYS A 235 11.21 -17.52 -25.34
N GLU A 236 10.02 -17.99 -25.67
CA GLU A 236 9.73 -19.37 -26.05
C GLU A 236 8.94 -19.37 -27.38
N GLY A 237 9.65 -19.57 -28.48
CA GLY A 237 9.06 -19.40 -29.82
C GLY A 237 8.58 -17.96 -30.03
N ASP A 238 7.30 -17.79 -30.34
CA ASP A 238 6.67 -16.46 -30.55
C ASP A 238 6.14 -15.82 -29.26
N ILE A 239 6.25 -16.50 -28.12
CA ILE A 239 5.75 -16.00 -26.83
C ILE A 239 6.90 -15.37 -26.05
N SER A 240 6.66 -14.19 -25.50
CA SER A 240 7.57 -13.52 -24.56
C SER A 240 6.83 -13.18 -23.27
N TYR A 241 7.45 -13.46 -22.15
CA TYR A 241 6.86 -13.16 -20.82
C TYR A 241 7.96 -12.85 -19.79
N LEU A 242 7.56 -12.15 -18.72
CA LEU A 242 8.44 -11.89 -17.60
C LEU A 242 8.45 -13.13 -16.68
N ALA A 243 9.60 -13.78 -16.62
CA ALA A 243 9.79 -15.05 -15.95
C ALA A 243 10.22 -14.86 -14.48
N TYR A 244 9.88 -15.83 -13.65
CA TYR A 244 10.27 -15.89 -12.24
C TYR A 244 10.94 -17.24 -11.90
N GLY A 245 11.23 -17.47 -10.61
CA GLY A 245 11.97 -18.64 -10.15
C GLY A 245 11.29 -19.98 -10.57
N GLY A 246 12.07 -20.84 -11.19
CA GLY A 246 11.65 -22.14 -11.74
C GLY A 246 11.33 -22.12 -13.22
N ASP A 247 11.02 -20.96 -13.83
CA ASP A 247 10.68 -20.87 -15.24
C ASP A 247 11.86 -21.20 -16.19
N PHE A 248 13.08 -21.10 -15.70
CA PHE A 248 14.30 -21.52 -16.40
C PHE A 248 14.77 -22.93 -16.03
N GLY A 249 13.96 -23.70 -15.28
CA GLY A 249 14.34 -25.02 -14.79
C GLY A 249 15.30 -24.98 -13.60
N ASP A 250 15.47 -23.83 -12.98
CA ASP A 250 16.29 -23.61 -11.80
C ASP A 250 15.67 -24.18 -10.54
N PHE A 251 16.52 -24.79 -9.68
CA PHE A 251 16.12 -25.35 -8.40
C PHE A 251 17.34 -25.39 -7.43
N PRO A 252 17.17 -24.97 -6.16
CA PRO A 252 15.97 -24.41 -5.55
C PRO A 252 15.65 -22.99 -6.05
N ASN A 253 14.40 -22.54 -5.86
CA ASN A 253 13.96 -21.20 -6.22
C ASN A 253 12.82 -20.74 -5.29
N ASP A 254 12.51 -19.43 -5.32
CA ASP A 254 11.47 -18.79 -4.51
C ASP A 254 10.23 -18.39 -5.35
N TYR A 255 10.02 -19.04 -6.49
CA TYR A 255 8.89 -18.79 -7.40
C TYR A 255 8.73 -17.31 -7.76
N ASP A 256 7.52 -16.77 -7.58
CA ASP A 256 7.13 -15.40 -7.92
C ASP A 256 7.59 -14.32 -6.91
N PHE A 257 8.52 -14.66 -6.01
CA PHE A 257 9.03 -13.72 -4.99
C PHE A 257 9.81 -12.54 -5.59
N SER A 258 10.24 -12.65 -6.85
CA SER A 258 10.81 -11.54 -7.62
C SER A 258 9.78 -10.49 -8.08
N GLY A 259 8.48 -10.74 -7.93
CA GLY A 259 7.38 -9.92 -8.42
C GLY A 259 6.80 -8.98 -7.36
N ASN A 260 7.63 -8.17 -6.69
CA ASN A 260 7.23 -7.27 -5.60
C ASN A 260 7.36 -5.77 -5.94
N GLY A 261 7.49 -5.43 -7.23
CA GLY A 261 7.64 -4.07 -7.70
C GLY A 261 6.35 -3.26 -7.85
N LEU A 262 6.48 -1.94 -7.69
CA LEU A 262 5.47 -0.95 -8.10
C LEU A 262 5.42 -0.80 -9.62
N VAL A 263 6.50 -1.15 -10.31
CA VAL A 263 6.55 -1.31 -11.76
C VAL A 263 7.01 -2.72 -12.12
N PHE A 264 6.55 -3.22 -13.24
CA PHE A 264 7.06 -4.47 -13.79
C PHE A 264 8.53 -4.36 -14.20
N ALA A 265 9.22 -5.48 -14.37
CA ALA A 265 10.64 -5.50 -14.73
C ALA A 265 10.96 -4.78 -16.05
N ASN A 266 10.02 -4.70 -16.99
CA ASN A 266 10.11 -3.92 -18.24
C ASN A 266 9.84 -2.42 -18.06
N GLY A 267 9.53 -1.99 -16.83
CA GLY A 267 9.24 -0.59 -16.48
C GLY A 267 7.83 -0.12 -16.80
N GLU A 268 6.88 -1.02 -17.04
CA GLU A 268 5.46 -0.68 -17.07
C GLU A 268 4.92 -0.48 -15.66
N VAL A 269 4.07 0.54 -15.49
CA VAL A 269 3.51 0.90 -14.19
C VAL A 269 2.38 -0.06 -13.81
N THR A 270 2.40 -0.56 -12.57
CA THR A 270 1.32 -1.39 -12.04
C THR A 270 0.20 -0.53 -11.43
N PRO A 271 -1.04 -1.05 -11.31
CA PRO A 271 -2.12 -0.35 -10.64
C PRO A 271 -1.80 0.08 -9.20
N LYS A 272 -0.97 -0.68 -8.49
CA LYS A 272 -0.55 -0.39 -7.11
C LYS A 272 0.14 0.97 -6.97
N PHE A 273 0.89 1.40 -7.98
CA PHE A 273 1.63 2.66 -7.92
C PHE A 273 0.72 3.88 -7.93
N TYR A 274 -0.51 3.79 -8.48
CA TYR A 274 -1.48 4.88 -8.42
C TYR A 274 -1.99 5.12 -6.99
N GLU A 275 -2.12 4.09 -6.17
CA GLU A 275 -2.41 4.22 -4.74
C GLU A 275 -1.26 4.95 -4.02
N ILE A 276 -0.01 4.55 -4.28
CA ILE A 276 1.18 5.25 -3.77
C ILE A 276 1.18 6.72 -4.21
N LYS A 277 0.97 6.99 -5.50
CA LYS A 277 0.91 8.34 -6.06
C LYS A 277 -0.07 9.23 -5.31
N TYR A 278 -1.25 8.68 -5.00
CA TYR A 278 -2.28 9.42 -4.27
C TYR A 278 -1.80 9.85 -2.89
N TRP A 279 -1.21 8.95 -2.11
CA TRP A 279 -0.77 9.23 -0.74
C TRP A 279 0.54 10.01 -0.67
N TYR A 280 1.42 9.89 -1.67
CA TYR A 280 2.70 10.58 -1.75
C TYR A 280 2.60 12.04 -2.23
N ALA A 281 1.45 12.46 -2.72
CA ALA A 281 1.26 13.84 -3.14
C ALA A 281 1.24 14.81 -1.94
N ASP A 282 1.99 15.89 -2.06
CA ASP A 282 2.10 16.94 -1.05
C ASP A 282 1.05 18.06 -1.23
N VAL A 283 -0.03 17.79 -1.96
CA VAL A 283 -1.24 18.61 -2.02
C VAL A 283 -2.35 17.86 -1.30
N LEU A 284 -2.80 18.38 -0.17
CA LEU A 284 -3.79 17.72 0.66
C LEU A 284 -5.15 18.41 0.53
N PHE A 285 -6.19 17.60 0.44
CA PHE A 285 -7.58 18.06 0.41
C PHE A 285 -8.31 17.57 1.67
N GLU A 286 -9.17 18.44 2.21
CA GLU A 286 -10.07 18.15 3.33
C GLU A 286 -11.46 18.66 2.98
N ASP A 287 -12.46 17.79 3.03
CA ASP A 287 -13.85 18.17 2.83
C ASP A 287 -14.36 18.94 4.05
N VAL A 288 -14.62 20.23 3.91
CA VAL A 288 -15.15 21.08 4.98
C VAL A 288 -16.68 20.96 5.04
N LYS A 289 -17.32 21.23 3.92
CA LYS A 289 -18.75 21.08 3.68
C LYS A 289 -19.02 21.01 2.18
N GLU A 290 -20.20 20.64 1.80
CA GLU A 290 -20.60 20.71 0.39
C GLU A 290 -20.45 22.13 -0.16
N GLY A 291 -19.73 22.27 -1.26
CA GLY A 291 -19.37 23.55 -1.88
C GLY A 291 -18.06 24.17 -1.35
N LEU A 292 -17.37 23.54 -0.39
CA LEU A 292 -16.14 24.07 0.18
C LEU A 292 -15.17 22.94 0.53
N VAL A 293 -13.95 22.99 -0.05
CA VAL A 293 -12.81 22.17 0.32
C VAL A 293 -11.66 23.01 0.83
N LYS A 294 -10.91 22.49 1.77
CA LYS A 294 -9.66 23.10 2.22
C LYS A 294 -8.48 22.41 1.57
N ILE A 295 -7.59 23.17 0.96
CA ILE A 295 -6.36 22.73 0.31
C ILE A 295 -5.19 23.14 1.19
N LYS A 296 -4.30 22.19 1.50
CA LYS A 296 -3.03 22.45 2.18
C LYS A 296 -1.88 22.21 1.21
N ASN A 297 -0.95 23.15 1.13
CA ASN A 297 0.35 22.96 0.51
C ASN A 297 1.29 22.29 1.51
N ASP A 298 1.52 20.98 1.35
CA ASP A 298 2.41 20.18 2.22
C ASP A 298 3.82 20.06 1.62
N TYR A 299 4.08 20.66 0.44
CA TYR A 299 5.43 20.76 -0.11
C TYR A 299 6.36 21.55 0.82
N LEU A 300 7.65 21.20 0.81
CA LEU A 300 8.64 21.88 1.61
C LEU A 300 9.08 23.21 0.98
N PHE A 301 9.18 23.28 -0.34
CA PHE A 301 9.84 24.39 -1.05
C PHE A 301 9.06 24.87 -2.29
N ASN A 302 7.99 24.21 -2.72
CA ASN A 302 7.25 24.58 -3.92
C ASN A 302 5.95 25.29 -3.58
N ASN A 303 5.71 26.45 -4.22
CA ASN A 303 4.41 27.11 -4.21
C ASN A 303 3.43 26.36 -5.11
N LEU A 304 2.13 26.30 -4.76
CA LEU A 304 1.09 25.61 -5.54
C LEU A 304 0.75 26.30 -6.87
N ASN A 305 1.17 27.55 -7.09
CA ASN A 305 0.91 28.25 -8.36
C ASN A 305 1.60 27.63 -9.58
N ARG A 306 2.50 26.65 -9.35
CA ARG A 306 3.10 25.82 -10.42
C ARG A 306 2.11 24.84 -11.03
N TYR A 307 0.98 24.59 -10.38
CA TYR A 307 -0.05 23.66 -10.80
C TYR A 307 -1.33 24.38 -11.21
N ASP A 308 -2.08 23.74 -12.12
CA ASP A 308 -3.48 24.06 -12.39
C ASP A 308 -4.37 23.04 -11.70
N ILE A 309 -5.46 23.48 -11.08
CA ILE A 309 -6.46 22.64 -10.43
C ILE A 309 -7.72 22.66 -11.29
N PHE A 310 -8.05 21.53 -11.88
CA PHE A 310 -9.28 21.33 -12.63
C PHE A 310 -10.37 20.82 -11.69
N ILE A 311 -11.53 21.45 -11.72
CA ILE A 311 -12.69 21.13 -10.91
C ILE A 311 -13.75 20.61 -11.88
N THR A 312 -13.85 19.28 -11.99
CA THR A 312 -14.72 18.62 -12.96
C THR A 312 -15.94 18.05 -12.24
N THR A 313 -17.14 18.37 -12.71
CA THR A 313 -18.38 17.77 -12.22
C THR A 313 -18.84 16.70 -13.18
N THR A 314 -19.18 15.52 -12.66
CA THR A 314 -19.79 14.43 -13.41
C THR A 314 -21.14 14.05 -12.82
N LYS A 315 -22.02 13.51 -13.69
CA LYS A 315 -23.34 12.96 -13.35
C LYS A 315 -23.41 11.54 -13.89
N ASN A 316 -23.56 10.55 -13.02
CA ASN A 316 -23.57 9.12 -13.39
C ASN A 316 -22.35 8.73 -14.26
N GLY A 317 -21.17 9.34 -13.99
CA GLY A 317 -19.96 9.16 -14.75
C GLY A 317 -19.84 10.01 -16.02
N GLU A 318 -20.90 10.71 -16.45
CA GLU A 318 -20.88 11.59 -17.62
C GLU A 318 -20.45 13.01 -17.25
N PHE A 319 -19.66 13.65 -18.11
CA PHE A 319 -19.18 15.02 -17.95
C PHE A 319 -20.35 16.02 -17.92
N VAL A 320 -20.29 16.97 -16.96
CA VAL A 320 -21.28 18.06 -16.83
C VAL A 320 -20.63 19.41 -17.05
N ASP A 321 -19.56 19.72 -16.29
CA ASP A 321 -18.88 21.01 -16.32
C ASP A 321 -17.45 20.89 -15.80
N GLU A 322 -16.59 21.83 -16.18
CA GLU A 322 -15.22 21.90 -15.70
C GLU A 322 -14.76 23.36 -15.54
N LYS A 323 -14.10 23.65 -14.43
CA LYS A 323 -13.42 24.94 -14.18
C LYS A 323 -11.95 24.68 -13.90
N CYS A 324 -11.09 25.64 -14.24
CA CYS A 324 -9.67 25.60 -13.94
C CYS A 324 -9.31 26.81 -13.06
N VAL A 325 -8.57 26.53 -11.98
CA VAL A 325 -8.05 27.58 -11.07
C VAL A 325 -6.57 27.35 -10.82
N THR A 326 -5.82 28.44 -10.61
CA THR A 326 -4.44 28.42 -10.12
C THR A 326 -4.43 29.11 -8.76
N ILE A 327 -3.81 28.50 -7.76
CA ILE A 327 -3.78 29.01 -6.38
C ILE A 327 -2.34 29.38 -6.04
N ASP A 328 -2.13 30.64 -5.62
CA ASP A 328 -0.88 31.10 -5.07
C ASP A 328 -0.85 30.77 -3.57
N LEU A 329 -0.19 29.67 -3.21
CA LEU A 329 -0.17 29.17 -1.84
C LEU A 329 1.23 28.68 -1.48
N GLU A 330 1.84 29.38 -0.52
CA GLU A 330 3.19 29.05 -0.04
C GLU A 330 3.23 27.73 0.76
N PRO A 331 4.40 27.07 0.86
CA PRO A 331 4.59 25.88 1.66
C PRO A 331 4.09 25.99 3.09
N GLY A 332 3.31 25.02 3.52
CA GLY A 332 2.72 24.95 4.85
C GLY A 332 1.42 25.72 5.03
N GLN A 333 1.02 26.54 4.06
CA GLN A 333 -0.23 27.30 4.12
C GLN A 333 -1.44 26.48 3.70
N THR A 334 -2.63 26.97 4.06
CA THR A 334 -3.94 26.40 3.70
C THR A 334 -4.79 27.45 3.00
N TYR A 335 -5.63 26.99 2.08
CA TYR A 335 -6.58 27.79 1.32
C TYR A 335 -7.94 27.13 1.29
N GLU A 336 -9.01 27.88 1.54
CA GLU A 336 -10.38 27.41 1.39
C GLU A 336 -10.88 27.72 -0.01
N LEU A 337 -11.15 26.68 -0.80
CA LEU A 337 -11.62 26.74 -2.17
C LEU A 337 -13.12 26.47 -2.22
N GLU A 338 -13.89 27.50 -2.59
CA GLU A 338 -15.29 27.34 -2.93
C GLU A 338 -15.45 26.72 -4.33
N TYR A 339 -16.41 25.83 -4.50
CA TYR A 339 -16.73 25.21 -5.77
C TYR A 339 -18.25 25.15 -6.00
N ASP A 340 -18.64 25.11 -7.27
CA ASP A 340 -20.05 25.06 -7.62
C ASP A 340 -20.66 23.71 -7.27
N VAL A 341 -21.84 23.78 -6.68
CA VAL A 341 -22.63 22.61 -6.31
C VAL A 341 -23.86 22.55 -7.20
N VAL A 342 -24.12 21.40 -7.80
CA VAL A 342 -25.34 21.17 -8.55
C VAL A 342 -26.56 21.29 -7.61
N GLN A 343 -27.32 22.39 -7.76
CA GLN A 343 -28.45 22.70 -6.86
C GLN A 343 -29.64 21.78 -7.07
N LYS A 344 -29.93 21.39 -8.32
CA LYS A 344 -31.03 20.50 -8.65
C LYS A 344 -30.53 19.11 -8.96
N ARG A 345 -30.67 18.24 -7.97
CA ARG A 345 -30.29 16.83 -8.07
C ARG A 345 -31.54 15.96 -8.07
N TYR A 346 -31.53 14.97 -8.94
CA TYR A 346 -32.65 14.04 -9.06
C TYR A 346 -32.37 12.77 -8.27
N LYS A 347 -33.43 12.15 -7.77
CA LYS A 347 -33.34 10.87 -7.04
C LYS A 347 -32.78 9.78 -7.95
N GLY A 348 -31.76 9.05 -7.48
CA GLY A 348 -31.12 8.00 -8.25
C GLY A 348 -29.98 8.45 -9.16
N GLU A 349 -29.64 9.73 -9.18
CA GLU A 349 -28.50 10.25 -9.91
C GLU A 349 -27.32 10.49 -8.96
N GLU A 350 -26.12 10.08 -9.37
CA GLU A 350 -24.86 10.32 -8.66
C GLU A 350 -24.17 11.54 -9.26
N TYR A 351 -23.76 12.47 -8.40
CA TYR A 351 -22.97 13.64 -8.78
C TYR A 351 -21.65 13.62 -8.02
N ILE A 352 -20.54 13.69 -8.75
CA ILE A 352 -19.19 13.72 -8.20
C ILE A 352 -18.46 14.97 -8.68
N VAL A 353 -17.82 15.68 -7.76
CA VAL A 353 -16.90 16.77 -8.09
C VAL A 353 -15.48 16.24 -7.88
N THR A 354 -14.69 16.26 -8.95
CA THR A 354 -13.29 15.82 -8.94
C THR A 354 -12.36 17.01 -9.08
N PHE A 355 -11.46 17.17 -8.10
CA PHE A 355 -10.36 18.13 -8.14
C PHE A 355 -9.14 17.42 -8.68
N THR A 356 -8.61 17.84 -9.84
CA THR A 356 -7.42 17.25 -10.46
C THR A 356 -6.30 18.28 -10.52
N VAL A 357 -5.22 18.03 -9.78
CA VAL A 357 -4.01 18.87 -9.76
C VAL A 357 -3.09 18.42 -10.88
N LYS A 358 -2.74 19.31 -11.81
CA LYS A 358 -1.92 19.01 -12.98
C LYS A 358 -0.74 19.94 -13.11
N GLU A 359 0.40 19.42 -13.61
CA GLU A 359 1.55 20.26 -13.96
C GLU A 359 1.14 21.30 -15.00
N LYS A 360 1.33 22.57 -14.66
CA LYS A 360 1.01 23.72 -15.52
C LYS A 360 1.92 23.83 -16.73
N ASN A 361 3.18 23.46 -16.55
CA ASN A 361 4.23 23.48 -17.56
C ASN A 361 4.90 22.13 -17.66
N GLU A 362 5.59 21.88 -18.78
CA GLU A 362 6.48 20.74 -18.88
C GLU A 362 7.62 20.83 -17.87
N THR A 363 7.99 19.71 -17.29
CA THR A 363 9.11 19.56 -16.35
C THR A 363 10.16 18.60 -16.93
N MET A 364 11.30 18.44 -16.26
CA MET A 364 12.34 17.48 -16.68
C MET A 364 11.85 16.02 -16.65
N TYR A 365 10.78 15.72 -15.91
CA TYR A 365 10.30 14.36 -15.68
C TYR A 365 8.85 14.11 -16.14
N ALA A 366 8.07 15.15 -16.39
CA ALA A 366 6.66 15.02 -16.74
C ALA A 366 6.22 16.06 -17.78
N PRO A 367 5.32 15.70 -18.72
CA PRO A 367 4.75 16.63 -19.67
C PRO A 367 3.80 17.62 -18.98
N LYS A 368 3.51 18.74 -19.65
CA LYS A 368 2.41 19.64 -19.27
C LYS A 368 1.10 18.84 -19.17
N GLY A 369 0.31 19.11 -18.13
CA GLY A 369 -0.96 18.44 -17.89
C GLY A 369 -0.83 17.09 -17.18
N HIS A 370 0.40 16.67 -16.80
CA HIS A 370 0.57 15.48 -15.98
C HIS A 370 -0.17 15.60 -14.66
N GLU A 371 -1.02 14.63 -14.35
CA GLU A 371 -1.75 14.59 -13.08
C GLU A 371 -0.82 14.28 -11.91
N VAL A 372 -0.84 15.13 -10.91
CA VAL A 372 -0.09 14.99 -9.66
C VAL A 372 -0.95 14.36 -8.57
N LYS A 373 -2.20 14.83 -8.46
CA LYS A 373 -3.15 14.43 -7.42
C LYS A 373 -4.57 14.57 -7.94
N HIS A 374 -5.46 13.72 -7.47
CA HIS A 374 -6.90 13.98 -7.55
C HIS A 374 -7.57 13.85 -6.18
N HIS A 375 -8.73 14.46 -6.02
CA HIS A 375 -9.60 14.34 -4.86
C HIS A 375 -11.05 14.38 -5.32
N GLN A 376 -11.90 13.52 -4.75
CA GLN A 376 -13.29 13.43 -5.16
C GLN A 376 -14.23 13.70 -3.99
N VAL A 377 -15.25 14.51 -4.25
CA VAL A 377 -16.35 14.78 -3.34
C VAL A 377 -17.63 14.25 -3.95
N VAL A 378 -18.25 13.29 -3.29
CA VAL A 378 -19.58 12.81 -3.67
C VAL A 378 -20.61 13.78 -3.09
N LEU A 379 -21.34 14.48 -3.95
CA LEU A 379 -22.39 15.38 -3.49
C LEU A 379 -23.53 14.57 -2.85
N LYS A 380 -24.07 15.06 -1.72
CA LYS A 380 -25.12 14.35 -0.99
C LYS A 380 -26.26 13.95 -1.92
N GLN A 381 -26.43 12.66 -2.08
CA GLN A 381 -27.54 12.09 -2.83
C GLN A 381 -28.79 12.03 -1.94
N ASN A 382 -29.94 12.32 -2.52
CA ASN A 382 -31.18 11.81 -1.95
C ASN A 382 -31.11 10.28 -2.09
N THR A 383 -30.94 9.58 -0.96
CA THR A 383 -30.89 8.12 -0.94
C THR A 383 -31.93 7.54 -1.88
N LEU A 384 -31.48 6.67 -2.78
CA LEU A 384 -32.36 5.80 -3.56
C LEU A 384 -33.30 5.10 -2.57
N LYS A 385 -34.45 5.70 -2.31
CA LYS A 385 -35.57 4.89 -1.85
C LYS A 385 -35.93 4.05 -3.07
N ILE A 386 -35.51 2.80 -3.05
CA ILE A 386 -36.13 1.80 -3.92
C ILE A 386 -37.60 1.90 -3.54
N GLU A 387 -38.39 2.57 -4.41
CA GLU A 387 -39.84 2.51 -4.30
C GLU A 387 -40.14 1.04 -4.53
N ARG A 388 -40.37 0.36 -3.45
CA ARG A 388 -40.93 -0.97 -3.52
C ARG A 388 -42.35 -0.74 -4.04
N GLU A 389 -42.64 -1.18 -5.24
CA GLU A 389 -44.00 -1.42 -5.62
C GLU A 389 -44.60 -2.24 -4.48
N GLU A 390 -45.65 -1.73 -3.85
CA GLU A 390 -46.37 -2.51 -2.84
C GLU A 390 -46.92 -3.73 -3.60
N ASN A 391 -46.18 -4.81 -3.52
CA ASN A 391 -46.62 -6.06 -4.11
C ASN A 391 -47.76 -6.58 -3.23
N THR A 392 -48.97 -6.49 -3.76
CA THR A 392 -50.20 -6.94 -3.10
C THR A 392 -50.34 -8.47 -3.13
N ASN A 393 -49.39 -9.18 -3.75
CA ASN A 393 -49.41 -10.63 -3.81
C ASN A 393 -49.14 -11.23 -2.42
N LYS A 394 -50.07 -12.03 -1.95
CA LYS A 394 -49.92 -12.75 -0.68
C LYS A 394 -48.82 -13.78 -0.81
N VAL A 395 -47.80 -13.70 0.05
CA VAL A 395 -46.81 -14.74 0.18
C VAL A 395 -47.39 -15.88 0.98
N ASN A 396 -47.40 -17.06 0.40
CA ASN A 396 -47.81 -18.32 1.08
C ASN A 396 -46.58 -18.97 1.73
N ILE A 397 -46.79 -19.63 2.86
CA ILE A 397 -45.77 -20.38 3.55
C ILE A 397 -46.21 -21.87 3.55
N ASN A 398 -45.30 -22.75 3.15
CA ASN A 398 -45.45 -24.16 3.32
C ASN A 398 -44.26 -24.69 4.15
N GLU A 399 -44.54 -25.39 5.21
CA GLU A 399 -43.55 -25.95 6.12
C GLU A 399 -43.62 -27.47 6.07
N GLU A 400 -42.61 -28.10 5.51
CA GLU A 400 -42.41 -29.54 5.41
C GLU A 400 -41.35 -30.01 6.41
N ASP A 401 -41.11 -31.29 6.51
CA ASP A 401 -40.12 -31.87 7.44
C ASP A 401 -38.72 -31.29 7.24
N LYS A 402 -38.30 -31.09 5.99
CA LYS A 402 -36.95 -30.63 5.63
C LYS A 402 -36.85 -29.21 5.12
N LEU A 403 -37.95 -28.66 4.64
CA LEU A 403 -37.96 -27.35 3.96
C LEU A 403 -38.99 -26.41 4.54
N ILE A 404 -38.63 -25.13 4.56
CA ILE A 404 -39.55 -24.01 4.73
C ILE A 404 -39.61 -23.31 3.38
N THR A 405 -40.77 -23.30 2.74
CA THR A 405 -40.97 -22.76 1.42
C THR A 405 -41.89 -21.52 1.46
N LEU A 406 -41.40 -20.41 0.94
CA LEU A 406 -42.14 -19.20 0.72
C LEU A 406 -42.44 -19.10 -0.79
N PHE A 407 -43.71 -18.85 -1.15
CA PHE A 407 -44.03 -18.82 -2.58
C PHE A 407 -45.16 -17.84 -2.94
N THR A 408 -45.07 -17.36 -4.16
CA THR A 408 -46.11 -16.66 -4.92
C THR A 408 -46.39 -17.48 -6.18
N GLU A 409 -47.19 -16.98 -7.10
CA GLU A 409 -47.42 -17.61 -8.42
C GLU A 409 -46.12 -17.74 -9.25
N LYS A 410 -45.21 -16.75 -9.13
CA LYS A 410 -44.00 -16.68 -9.98
C LYS A 410 -42.70 -17.02 -9.28
N VAL A 411 -42.66 -16.93 -7.97
CA VAL A 411 -41.41 -17.06 -7.19
C VAL A 411 -41.61 -18.08 -6.08
N LYS A 412 -40.63 -18.99 -5.94
CA LYS A 412 -40.56 -19.95 -4.83
C LYS A 412 -39.18 -19.91 -4.20
N VAL A 413 -39.11 -19.69 -2.91
CA VAL A 413 -37.88 -19.63 -2.10
C VAL A 413 -37.96 -20.70 -1.02
N SER A 414 -37.07 -21.70 -1.05
CA SER A 414 -37.04 -22.77 -0.06
C SER A 414 -35.78 -22.71 0.78
N LEU A 415 -35.93 -22.85 2.09
CA LEU A 415 -34.87 -22.91 3.08
C LEU A 415 -34.79 -24.31 3.67
N SER A 416 -33.60 -24.84 3.79
CA SER A 416 -33.36 -26.10 4.50
C SER A 416 -33.53 -25.90 6.01
N LYS A 417 -34.28 -26.76 6.67
CA LYS A 417 -34.40 -26.79 8.14
C LYS A 417 -33.15 -27.36 8.82
N GLU A 418 -32.40 -28.17 8.10
CA GLU A 418 -31.17 -28.77 8.60
C GLU A 418 -30.01 -27.82 8.58
N SER A 419 -29.77 -27.17 7.44
CA SER A 419 -28.66 -26.24 7.26
C SER A 419 -29.04 -24.77 7.50
N GLY A 420 -30.34 -24.43 7.46
CA GLY A 420 -30.82 -23.05 7.47
C GLY A 420 -30.48 -22.26 6.18
N LEU A 421 -29.92 -22.91 5.17
CA LEU A 421 -29.49 -22.27 3.95
C LEU A 421 -30.60 -22.16 2.91
N LEU A 422 -30.42 -21.28 1.95
CA LEU A 422 -31.28 -21.16 0.80
C LEU A 422 -31.04 -22.34 -0.14
N ALA A 423 -31.99 -23.28 -0.15
CA ALA A 423 -31.88 -24.52 -0.91
C ALA A 423 -32.43 -24.41 -2.34
N GLN A 424 -33.47 -23.56 -2.54
CA GLN A 424 -34.06 -23.32 -3.86
C GLN A 424 -34.44 -21.84 -4.01
N TYR A 425 -34.22 -21.31 -5.20
CA TYR A 425 -34.75 -20.03 -5.65
C TYR A 425 -35.29 -20.19 -7.08
N ILE A 426 -36.60 -20.38 -7.17
CA ILE A 426 -37.29 -20.64 -8.44
C ILE A 426 -38.02 -19.39 -8.87
N VAL A 427 -37.79 -18.97 -10.09
CA VAL A 427 -38.47 -17.83 -10.74
C VAL A 427 -39.08 -18.30 -12.05
N ASN A 428 -40.38 -18.13 -12.24
CA ASN A 428 -41.11 -18.56 -13.42
C ASN A 428 -40.90 -20.06 -13.77
N GLY A 429 -40.74 -20.88 -12.74
CA GLY A 429 -40.54 -22.35 -12.89
C GLY A 429 -39.10 -22.80 -13.06
N GLU A 430 -38.14 -21.85 -13.21
CA GLU A 430 -36.71 -22.16 -13.33
C GLU A 430 -35.97 -21.96 -12.00
N ASN A 431 -35.23 -22.97 -11.56
CA ASN A 431 -34.39 -22.88 -10.36
C ASN A 431 -33.08 -22.18 -10.70
N ILE A 432 -32.88 -20.99 -10.12
CA ILE A 432 -31.70 -20.15 -10.36
C ILE A 432 -30.47 -20.65 -9.59
N LEU A 433 -30.68 -21.39 -8.48
CA LEU A 433 -29.60 -21.95 -7.69
C LEU A 433 -29.19 -23.35 -8.22
N LYS A 434 -27.89 -23.57 -8.40
CA LYS A 434 -27.33 -24.88 -8.71
C LYS A 434 -27.24 -25.76 -7.47
N GLU A 435 -26.97 -25.16 -6.32
CA GLU A 435 -26.82 -25.84 -5.02
C GLU A 435 -27.20 -24.86 -3.88
N GLU A 436 -27.27 -25.35 -2.64
CA GLU A 436 -27.53 -24.51 -1.48
C GLU A 436 -26.50 -23.37 -1.38
N SER A 437 -27.00 -22.12 -1.20
CA SER A 437 -26.12 -20.98 -1.06
C SER A 437 -25.48 -20.94 0.34
N ARG A 438 -24.16 -20.96 0.40
CA ARG A 438 -23.40 -20.93 1.66
C ARG A 438 -22.75 -19.58 1.89
N PRO A 439 -22.66 -19.11 3.14
CA PRO A 439 -21.79 -17.98 3.48
C PRO A 439 -20.35 -18.31 3.10
N TYR A 440 -19.69 -17.36 2.46
CA TYR A 440 -18.31 -17.49 2.03
C TYR A 440 -17.45 -16.48 2.78
N PHE A 441 -16.49 -16.97 3.56
CA PHE A 441 -15.61 -16.14 4.41
C PHE A 441 -14.18 -16.10 3.91
N TRP A 442 -13.93 -16.65 2.73
CA TRP A 442 -12.63 -16.71 2.12
C TRP A 442 -12.58 -15.86 0.86
N ARG A 443 -11.43 -15.25 0.59
CA ARG A 443 -11.14 -14.59 -0.68
C ARG A 443 -9.97 -15.30 -1.37
N ALA A 444 -9.75 -15.02 -2.66
CA ALA A 444 -8.52 -15.41 -3.33
C ALA A 444 -7.32 -14.82 -2.58
N SER A 445 -6.36 -15.66 -2.25
CA SER A 445 -5.17 -15.26 -1.50
C SER A 445 -4.28 -14.38 -2.34
N THR A 446 -3.76 -13.31 -1.73
CA THR A 446 -2.66 -12.53 -2.32
C THR A 446 -1.35 -13.29 -2.13
N ASN A 447 -0.30 -12.86 -2.84
CA ASN A 447 1.04 -13.40 -2.65
C ASN A 447 1.52 -13.21 -1.19
N ASN A 448 1.23 -12.06 -0.59
CA ASN A 448 1.55 -11.79 0.82
C ASN A 448 0.79 -12.71 1.79
N ASP A 449 -0.48 -13.04 1.52
CA ASP A 449 -1.21 -14.01 2.35
C ASP A 449 -0.48 -15.35 2.41
N ARG A 450 0.06 -15.82 1.28
CA ARG A 450 0.85 -17.07 1.20
C ARG A 450 2.16 -16.95 1.98
N GLY A 451 2.89 -15.85 1.83
CA GLY A 451 4.14 -15.59 2.53
C GLY A 451 3.97 -15.55 4.05
N PHE A 452 2.91 -14.93 4.55
CA PHE A 452 2.57 -14.89 5.98
C PHE A 452 1.84 -16.14 6.50
N LYS A 453 1.74 -17.21 5.68
CA LYS A 453 1.05 -18.47 6.03
C LYS A 453 -0.43 -18.31 6.38
N ASN A 454 -1.07 -17.21 5.99
CA ASN A 454 -2.50 -16.99 6.24
C ASN A 454 -3.37 -18.10 5.67
N GLU A 455 -2.94 -18.74 4.57
CA GLU A 455 -3.64 -19.89 4.00
C GLU A 455 -3.66 -21.12 4.93
N ILE A 456 -2.66 -21.25 5.82
CA ILE A 456 -2.56 -22.32 6.81
C ILE A 456 -3.31 -21.94 8.07
N ASP A 457 -3.04 -20.76 8.61
CA ASP A 457 -3.55 -20.30 9.90
C ASP A 457 -5.04 -19.98 9.86
N ALA A 458 -5.53 -19.50 8.71
CA ALA A 458 -6.93 -19.14 8.51
C ALA A 458 -7.72 -20.19 7.68
N VAL A 459 -7.16 -21.37 7.41
CA VAL A 459 -7.79 -22.42 6.59
C VAL A 459 -9.17 -22.85 7.09
N SER A 460 -9.42 -22.76 8.40
CA SER A 460 -10.72 -23.03 9.01
C SER A 460 -11.84 -22.12 8.48
N TRP A 461 -11.51 -20.94 7.93
CA TRP A 461 -12.48 -20.03 7.32
C TRP A 461 -12.75 -20.32 5.84
N ARG A 462 -11.92 -21.13 5.19
CA ARG A 462 -12.12 -21.54 3.80
C ARG A 462 -13.32 -22.48 3.66
N ASN A 463 -13.46 -23.43 4.59
CA ASN A 463 -14.60 -24.34 4.71
C ASN A 463 -15.01 -24.43 6.19
N PRO A 464 -15.63 -23.39 6.75
CA PRO A 464 -15.97 -23.41 8.16
C PRO A 464 -17.05 -24.45 8.45
N ASN A 465 -16.90 -25.18 9.55
CA ASN A 465 -17.98 -26.00 10.10
C ASN A 465 -19.11 -25.07 10.54
N MET A 466 -20.24 -25.18 9.88
CA MET A 466 -21.40 -24.36 10.13
C MET A 466 -22.53 -25.23 10.71
N HIS A 467 -22.99 -24.87 11.91
CA HIS A 467 -24.10 -25.54 12.55
C HIS A 467 -25.25 -24.55 12.76
N LEU A 468 -26.42 -24.89 12.22
CA LEU A 468 -27.64 -24.14 12.52
C LEU A 468 -28.06 -24.42 13.96
N VAL A 469 -28.15 -23.35 14.77
CA VAL A 469 -28.61 -23.44 16.17
C VAL A 469 -30.12 -23.22 16.26
N ASN A 470 -30.63 -22.27 15.50
CA ASN A 470 -32.04 -21.91 15.50
C ASN A 470 -32.46 -21.25 14.20
N ILE A 471 -33.70 -21.52 13.79
CA ILE A 471 -34.41 -20.83 12.71
C ILE A 471 -35.79 -20.40 13.22
N LYS A 472 -36.12 -19.14 13.10
CA LYS A 472 -37.43 -18.57 13.52
C LYS A 472 -38.05 -17.78 12.39
N ILE A 473 -39.30 -18.04 12.09
CA ILE A 473 -40.08 -17.30 11.12
C ILE A 473 -40.96 -16.30 11.87
N GLU A 474 -40.86 -15.03 11.49
CA GLU A 474 -41.77 -13.99 11.99
C GLU A 474 -42.56 -13.45 10.81
N ASN A 475 -43.87 -13.56 10.90
CA ASN A 475 -44.78 -13.12 9.84
C ASN A 475 -45.37 -11.76 10.21
N TYR A 476 -45.08 -10.74 9.42
CA TYR A 476 -45.66 -9.41 9.51
C TYR A 476 -46.49 -9.16 8.24
N ILE A 477 -47.41 -8.20 8.28
CA ILE A 477 -48.18 -7.83 7.12
C ILE A 477 -47.25 -7.49 5.93
N ASN A 478 -47.32 -8.28 4.89
CA ASN A 478 -46.50 -8.17 3.65
C ASN A 478 -44.97 -8.37 3.83
N VAL A 479 -44.50 -8.86 4.97
CA VAL A 479 -43.08 -9.12 5.23
C VAL A 479 -42.90 -10.37 6.06
N ILE A 480 -42.11 -11.30 5.55
CA ILE A 480 -41.68 -12.47 6.30
C ILE A 480 -40.20 -12.27 6.70
N THR A 481 -39.92 -12.32 7.97
CA THR A 481 -38.56 -12.22 8.47
C THR A 481 -38.11 -13.57 9.00
N ILE A 482 -36.97 -14.06 8.51
CA ILE A 482 -36.37 -15.29 8.96
C ILE A 482 -35.11 -14.96 9.72
N LYS A 483 -35.11 -15.33 11.00
CA LYS A 483 -33.97 -15.17 11.92
C LYS A 483 -33.26 -16.48 12.05
N LYS A 484 -31.97 -16.47 11.87
CA LYS A 484 -31.12 -17.65 11.97
C LYS A 484 -29.94 -17.38 12.89
N ILE A 485 -29.57 -18.38 13.65
CA ILE A 485 -28.38 -18.34 14.51
C ILE A 485 -27.49 -19.49 14.10
N TYR A 486 -26.24 -19.21 13.78
CA TYR A 486 -25.24 -20.20 13.42
C TYR A 486 -24.07 -20.16 14.39
N ILE A 487 -23.44 -21.30 14.57
CA ILE A 487 -22.11 -21.42 15.14
C ILE A 487 -21.16 -21.79 14.00
N PHE A 488 -20.12 -20.96 13.82
CA PHE A 488 -19.02 -21.24 12.91
C PHE A 488 -17.78 -21.49 13.75
N ASN A 489 -17.24 -22.71 13.67
CA ASN A 489 -16.10 -23.15 14.47
C ASN A 489 -16.27 -22.91 15.98
N PHE A 490 -16.27 -21.73 16.50
CA PHE A 490 -16.56 -21.36 17.90
C PHE A 490 -17.16 -19.95 17.99
N ILE A 491 -17.54 -19.36 16.86
CA ILE A 491 -18.08 -17.99 16.80
C ILE A 491 -19.57 -18.06 16.50
N ILE A 492 -20.37 -17.39 17.31
CA ILE A 492 -21.82 -17.27 17.12
C ILE A 492 -22.10 -16.10 16.17
N ILE A 493 -22.67 -16.41 15.01
CA ILE A 493 -23.15 -15.40 14.06
C ILE A 493 -24.66 -15.38 14.04
N ARG A 494 -25.24 -14.22 14.34
CA ARG A 494 -26.66 -13.97 14.18
C ARG A 494 -26.90 -13.35 12.82
N ASN A 495 -27.68 -14.04 12.00
CA ASN A 495 -28.03 -13.57 10.67
C ASN A 495 -29.53 -13.31 10.56
N PHE A 496 -29.89 -12.16 9.98
CA PHE A 496 -31.28 -11.76 9.75
C PHE A 496 -31.52 -11.65 8.24
N PHE A 497 -32.31 -12.54 7.69
CA PHE A 497 -32.81 -12.39 6.33
C PHE A 497 -34.21 -11.79 6.36
N LYS A 498 -34.36 -10.64 5.74
CA LYS A 498 -35.66 -10.05 5.49
C LYS A 498 -36.01 -10.36 4.03
N ILE A 499 -36.99 -11.22 3.82
CA ILE A 499 -37.52 -11.51 2.50
C ILE A 499 -38.76 -10.64 2.34
N THR A 500 -38.67 -9.70 1.42
CA THR A 500 -39.81 -8.93 0.91
C THR A 500 -40.03 -9.42 -0.50
N ILE A 501 -41.13 -10.08 -0.78
CA ILE A 501 -41.48 -10.59 -2.10
C ILE A 501 -42.60 -9.71 -2.63
#